data_bd7582f86163470996cceb5d24c09b0a
#
_entry.id   bd7582f86163470996cceb5d24c09b0a
#
_cell.length_a   1.000
_cell.length_b   1.000
_cell.length_c   1.000
_cell.angle_alpha   90.00
_cell.angle_beta   90.00
_cell.angle_gamma   90.00
#
_symmetry.space_group_name_H-M   'P 1'
#
loop_
_entity.id
_entity.type
_entity.pdbx_description
1 polymer ?
#
loop_
_entity_poly.entity_id
_entity_poly.type
_entity_poly.pdbx_seq_one_letter_code
_entity_poly.pdbx_strand_id
1 'polypeptide(L)'
;MADGPKNGYKHLVDSSLDWGQDLPVLKSWLDYHFDASATNRLYLAYFGTALPRWYGIQATPLPFDSSAQKLSPLEPGTYCISATTLQQVYSFYPGKWTDHYESAYRLALARANHSFDLPANDSVFNGEALQCLRFARLCAYLRKREPIAILGNSILVFQLNQRELDQALYGPPAELAPSL
;
A
#
# COMPACT_ATOMS: atom_id res chain seq x y z
N MET A 1 22.52 9.90 -10.50
CA MET A 1 22.18 10.99 -9.57
C MET A 1 20.68 10.96 -9.35
N ALA A 2 20.22 11.10 -8.11
CA ALA A 2 18.78 11.26 -7.86
C ALA A 2 18.35 12.61 -8.47
N ASP A 3 17.31 12.64 -9.27
CA ASP A 3 16.79 13.82 -9.99
C ASP A 3 16.18 14.88 -9.04
N GLY A 4 16.94 15.30 -8.02
CA GLY A 4 16.57 16.28 -7.02
C GLY A 4 15.77 15.69 -5.82
N PRO A 5 15.53 16.50 -4.76
CA PRO A 5 14.90 16.02 -3.51
C PRO A 5 13.50 15.45 -3.69
N LYS A 6 12.76 15.87 -4.71
CA LYS A 6 11.41 15.36 -5.02
C LYS A 6 11.39 13.90 -5.49
N ASN A 7 12.49 13.37 -6.00
CA ASN A 7 12.59 11.98 -6.48
C ASN A 7 13.43 11.09 -5.53
N GLY A 8 13.84 11.61 -4.39
CA GLY A 8 14.62 10.87 -3.39
C GLY A 8 13.96 9.57 -2.96
N TYR A 9 12.64 9.55 -2.82
CA TYR A 9 11.86 8.37 -2.45
C TYR A 9 11.97 7.20 -3.45
N LYS A 10 12.42 7.45 -4.68
CA LYS A 10 12.64 6.41 -5.71
C LYS A 10 13.96 5.67 -5.52
N HIS A 11 14.93 6.28 -4.83
CA HIS A 11 16.31 5.80 -4.79
C HIS A 11 16.92 5.69 -3.37
N LEU A 12 16.43 6.50 -2.42
CA LEU A 12 16.96 6.59 -1.07
C LEU A 12 15.92 6.06 -0.08
N VAL A 13 15.70 4.77 -0.10
CA VAL A 13 14.71 4.14 0.79
C VAL A 13 15.45 3.46 1.92
N ASP A 14 15.64 4.21 2.99
CA ASP A 14 16.21 3.72 4.23
C ASP A 14 15.28 4.10 5.39
N SER A 15 15.42 3.40 6.50
CA SER A 15 14.75 3.70 7.77
C SER A 15 14.96 5.14 8.27
N SER A 16 15.90 5.89 7.68
CA SER A 16 16.11 7.30 8.00
C SER A 16 15.12 8.26 7.33
N LEU A 17 14.30 7.82 6.37
CA LEU A 17 13.35 8.67 5.65
C LEU A 17 12.00 8.83 6.35
N ASP A 18 11.57 7.85 7.12
CA ASP A 18 10.22 7.86 7.70
C ASP A 18 10.21 7.18 9.08
N TRP A 19 9.91 7.97 10.10
CA TRP A 19 9.67 7.53 11.48
C TRP A 19 8.30 7.99 12.00
N GLY A 20 7.40 8.41 11.08
CA GLY A 20 6.10 9.00 11.43
C GLY A 20 6.18 10.51 11.70
N GLN A 21 7.32 11.17 11.43
CA GLN A 21 7.49 12.61 11.60
C GLN A 21 6.56 13.43 10.71
N ASP A 22 6.10 12.88 9.58
CA ASP A 22 5.28 13.58 8.60
C ASP A 22 3.75 13.40 8.81
N LEU A 23 3.33 12.72 9.89
CA LEU A 23 1.91 12.60 10.24
C LEU A 23 1.23 13.97 10.49
N PRO A 24 1.85 14.97 11.15
CA PRO A 24 1.27 16.32 11.24
C PRO A 24 1.06 16.98 9.88
N VAL A 25 1.99 16.79 8.94
CA VAL A 25 1.88 17.32 7.56
C VAL A 25 0.73 16.61 6.83
N LEU A 26 0.63 15.28 6.98
CA LEU A 26 -0.48 14.51 6.44
C LEU A 26 -1.82 15.02 7.01
N LYS A 27 -1.92 15.23 8.33
CA LYS A 27 -3.15 15.75 8.94
C LYS A 27 -3.55 17.10 8.34
N SER A 28 -2.61 18.04 8.25
CA SER A 28 -2.88 19.34 7.65
C SER A 28 -3.35 19.21 6.20
N TRP A 29 -2.73 18.34 5.42
CA TRP A 29 -3.14 18.11 4.05
C TRP A 29 -4.55 17.53 3.96
N LEU A 30 -4.90 16.56 4.82
CA LEU A 30 -6.22 15.94 4.87
C LEU A 30 -7.31 16.97 5.21
N ASP A 31 -7.05 17.88 6.14
CA ASP A 31 -8.01 18.91 6.53
C ASP A 31 -8.42 19.84 5.39
N TYR A 32 -7.55 20.04 4.42
CA TYR A 32 -7.81 20.94 3.29
C TYR A 32 -8.24 20.24 2.00
N HIS A 33 -7.85 18.97 1.81
CA HIS A 33 -7.97 18.31 0.51
C HIS A 33 -8.80 17.02 0.56
N PHE A 34 -9.00 16.43 1.74
CA PHE A 34 -9.71 15.17 1.86
C PHE A 34 -11.18 15.39 2.16
N ASP A 35 -12.04 14.97 1.23
CA ASP A 35 -13.47 14.88 1.46
C ASP A 35 -13.82 13.49 2.00
N ALA A 36 -14.23 13.42 3.26
CA ALA A 36 -14.65 12.20 3.95
C ALA A 36 -16.06 11.75 3.52
N SER A 37 -16.37 11.79 2.22
CA SER A 37 -17.61 11.23 1.70
C SER A 37 -17.64 9.70 1.82
N ALA A 38 -18.82 9.11 1.77
CA ALA A 38 -19.00 7.65 1.87
C ALA A 38 -18.26 6.87 0.77
N THR A 39 -17.91 7.54 -0.32
CA THR A 39 -17.23 6.96 -1.49
C THR A 39 -15.72 7.19 -1.48
N ASN A 40 -15.19 8.04 -0.59
CA ASN A 40 -13.77 8.35 -0.53
C ASN A 40 -13.17 7.81 0.79
N ARG A 41 -12.67 6.60 0.75
CA ARG A 41 -12.02 5.96 1.89
C ARG A 41 -10.58 6.41 2.01
N LEU A 42 -10.12 6.59 3.25
CA LEU A 42 -8.74 6.91 3.55
C LEU A 42 -7.99 5.64 4.00
N TYR A 43 -6.93 5.32 3.30
CA TYR A 43 -6.00 4.24 3.62
C TYR A 43 -4.64 4.79 4.01
N LEU A 44 -4.00 4.18 4.99
CA LEU A 44 -2.69 4.61 5.47
C LEU A 44 -1.77 3.41 5.69
N ALA A 45 -0.58 3.48 5.10
CA ALA A 45 0.56 2.65 5.45
C ALA A 45 1.78 3.55 5.63
N TYR A 46 2.33 3.60 6.83
CA TYR A 46 3.54 4.38 7.09
C TYR A 46 4.48 3.59 7.99
N PHE A 47 5.76 3.90 7.91
CA PHE A 47 6.79 3.30 8.73
C PHE A 47 7.07 4.22 9.92
N GLY A 48 6.79 3.76 11.14
CA GLY A 48 7.00 4.54 12.36
C GLY A 48 6.16 4.04 13.54
N THR A 49 6.47 4.53 14.73
CA THR A 49 5.84 4.11 15.99
C THR A 49 4.74 5.06 16.48
N ALA A 50 4.62 6.24 15.88
CA ALA A 50 3.58 7.21 16.25
C ALA A 50 2.20 6.68 15.84
N LEU A 51 1.18 6.91 16.68
CA LEU A 51 -0.17 6.46 16.37
C LEU A 51 -0.94 7.56 15.62
N PRO A 52 -1.43 7.31 14.39
CA PRO A 52 -2.13 8.31 13.57
C PRO A 52 -3.34 8.95 14.29
N ARG A 53 -4.03 8.17 15.12
CA ARG A 53 -5.17 8.64 15.91
C ARG A 53 -4.83 9.80 16.87
N TRP A 54 -3.59 9.89 17.34
CA TRP A 54 -3.17 11.01 18.22
C TRP A 54 -3.08 12.33 17.46
N TYR A 55 -2.93 12.26 16.15
CA TYR A 55 -2.98 13.41 15.25
C TYR A 55 -4.37 13.65 14.67
N GLY A 56 -5.41 12.90 15.13
CA GLY A 56 -6.77 13.00 14.59
C GLY A 56 -6.92 12.40 13.19
N ILE A 57 -6.00 11.52 12.76
CA ILE A 57 -6.08 10.82 11.46
C ILE A 57 -6.84 9.51 11.67
N GLN A 58 -8.01 9.41 11.03
CA GLN A 58 -8.81 8.20 10.99
C GLN A 58 -8.66 7.55 9.60
N ALA A 59 -7.85 6.53 9.51
CA ALA A 59 -7.56 5.83 8.26
C ALA A 59 -7.65 4.32 8.45
N THR A 60 -8.01 3.61 7.40
CA THR A 60 -7.93 2.16 7.35
C THR A 60 -6.46 1.75 7.20
N PRO A 61 -5.90 0.96 8.12
CA PRO A 61 -4.52 0.51 7.99
C PRO A 61 -4.37 -0.46 6.82
N LEU A 62 -3.26 -0.34 6.09
CA LEU A 62 -2.89 -1.27 5.02
C LEU A 62 -2.01 -2.40 5.57
N PRO A 63 -2.07 -3.61 5.01
CA PRO A 63 -1.38 -4.80 5.53
C PRO A 63 0.12 -4.77 5.17
N PHE A 64 0.88 -3.98 5.90
CA PHE A 64 2.32 -3.85 5.71
C PHE A 64 3.12 -4.85 6.55
N ASP A 65 2.69 -5.07 7.79
CA ASP A 65 3.27 -6.01 8.73
C ASP A 65 2.20 -6.85 9.44
N SER A 66 2.63 -7.76 10.31
CA SER A 66 1.75 -8.64 11.09
C SER A 66 0.90 -7.94 12.14
N SER A 67 1.02 -6.63 12.30
CA SER A 67 0.27 -5.87 13.32
C SER A 67 -1.18 -5.55 12.92
N ALA A 68 -1.55 -5.75 11.66
CA ALA A 68 -2.90 -5.53 11.18
C ALA A 68 -3.85 -6.64 11.65
N GLN A 69 -4.49 -6.43 12.81
CA GLN A 69 -5.41 -7.40 13.42
C GLN A 69 -6.68 -7.67 12.61
N LYS A 70 -7.03 -6.81 11.68
CA LYS A 70 -8.18 -6.99 10.78
C LYS A 70 -7.92 -6.32 9.45
N LEU A 71 -7.72 -7.14 8.43
CA LEU A 71 -7.48 -6.67 7.08
C LEU A 71 -8.81 -6.30 6.41
N SER A 72 -8.92 -5.06 5.98
CA SER A 72 -10.05 -4.58 5.20
C SER A 72 -9.79 -4.76 3.71
N PRO A 73 -10.82 -5.06 2.90
CA PRO A 73 -10.68 -5.07 1.46
C PRO A 73 -10.12 -3.73 0.94
N LEU A 74 -9.28 -3.80 -0.09
CA LEU A 74 -8.86 -2.60 -0.80
C LEU A 74 -10.02 -2.12 -1.67
N GLU A 75 -10.42 -0.87 -1.50
CA GLU A 75 -11.52 -0.24 -2.22
C GLU A 75 -11.05 1.10 -2.80
N PRO A 76 -11.79 1.69 -3.76
CA PRO A 76 -11.48 3.02 -4.27
C PRO A 76 -11.37 4.04 -3.14
N GLY A 77 -10.41 4.98 -3.28
CA GLY A 77 -10.16 5.97 -2.23
C GLY A 77 -8.81 6.63 -2.31
N THR A 78 -8.45 7.29 -1.23
CA THR A 78 -7.18 7.98 -1.03
C THR A 78 -6.20 7.06 -0.29
N TYR A 79 -5.06 6.81 -0.89
CA TYR A 79 -3.99 5.96 -0.37
C TYR A 79 -2.79 6.81 0.02
N CYS A 80 -2.52 6.91 1.31
CA CYS A 80 -1.36 7.59 1.86
C CYS A 80 -0.32 6.53 2.25
N ILE A 81 0.78 6.45 1.52
CA ILE A 81 1.77 5.39 1.69
C ILE A 81 3.15 6.01 1.86
N SER A 82 3.86 5.64 2.92
CA SER A 82 5.23 6.12 3.09
C SER A 82 6.19 5.51 2.06
N ALA A 83 7.24 6.23 1.75
CA ALA A 83 8.25 5.82 0.78
C ALA A 83 8.84 4.44 1.11
N THR A 84 9.18 4.23 2.38
CA THR A 84 9.71 2.94 2.89
C THR A 84 8.72 1.80 2.66
N THR A 85 7.45 2.03 2.96
CA THR A 85 6.39 1.05 2.75
C THR A 85 6.09 0.82 1.27
N LEU A 86 6.06 1.89 0.46
CA LEU A 86 5.85 1.79 -0.99
C LEU A 86 6.92 0.92 -1.67
N GLN A 87 8.16 1.01 -1.21
CA GLN A 87 9.27 0.19 -1.73
C GLN A 87 9.33 -1.21 -1.11
N GLN A 88 8.42 -1.53 -0.18
CA GLN A 88 8.33 -2.85 0.47
C GLN A 88 9.61 -3.29 1.18
N VAL A 89 10.35 -2.34 1.80
CA VAL A 89 11.68 -2.63 2.38
C VAL A 89 11.60 -3.63 3.54
N TYR A 90 10.60 -3.48 4.42
CA TYR A 90 10.43 -4.30 5.63
C TYR A 90 9.15 -5.15 5.60
N SER A 91 8.62 -5.43 4.42
CA SER A 91 7.39 -6.21 4.26
C SER A 91 7.65 -7.72 4.16
N PHE A 92 6.59 -8.52 4.21
CA PHE A 92 6.65 -9.96 3.94
C PHE A 92 7.06 -10.30 2.50
N TYR A 93 6.84 -9.37 1.56
CA TYR A 93 7.16 -9.51 0.15
C TYR A 93 8.08 -8.37 -0.30
N PRO A 94 9.37 -8.41 0.11
CA PRO A 94 10.26 -7.27 -0.01
C PRO A 94 10.65 -6.96 -1.45
N GLY A 95 10.83 -5.66 -1.72
CA GLY A 95 11.40 -5.16 -2.96
C GLY A 95 10.43 -5.14 -4.14
N LYS A 96 10.95 -5.37 -5.33
CA LYS A 96 10.18 -5.35 -6.58
C LYS A 96 9.26 -6.56 -6.70
N TRP A 97 8.14 -6.38 -7.40
CA TRP A 97 7.25 -7.47 -7.74
C TRP A 97 7.92 -8.44 -8.73
N THR A 98 7.87 -9.74 -8.43
CA THR A 98 8.55 -10.80 -9.19
C THR A 98 7.54 -11.82 -9.73
N ASP A 99 7.96 -12.65 -10.71
CA ASP A 99 7.14 -13.78 -11.20
C ASP A 99 6.79 -14.77 -10.08
N HIS A 100 7.69 -14.93 -9.10
CA HIS A 100 7.44 -15.74 -7.92
C HIS A 100 6.27 -15.18 -7.09
N TYR A 101 6.26 -13.87 -6.82
CA TYR A 101 5.17 -13.21 -6.08
C TYR A 101 3.86 -13.23 -6.86
N GLU A 102 3.91 -13.04 -8.18
CA GLU A 102 2.71 -13.14 -9.02
C GLU A 102 2.12 -14.55 -8.99
N SER A 103 2.96 -15.58 -9.05
CA SER A 103 2.52 -16.98 -8.96
C SER A 103 1.89 -17.29 -7.60
N ALA A 104 2.51 -16.84 -6.50
CA ALA A 104 1.97 -16.97 -5.15
C ALA A 104 0.63 -16.23 -5.00
N TYR A 105 0.53 -15.02 -5.56
CA TYR A 105 -0.69 -14.22 -5.56
C TYR A 105 -1.84 -14.90 -6.31
N ARG A 106 -1.57 -15.43 -7.51
CA ARG A 106 -2.58 -16.16 -8.31
C ARG A 106 -3.07 -17.41 -7.60
N LEU A 107 -2.16 -18.14 -6.96
CA LEU A 107 -2.53 -19.31 -6.16
C LEU A 107 -3.39 -18.93 -4.95
N ALA A 108 -3.01 -17.86 -4.22
CA ALA A 108 -3.78 -17.38 -3.08
C ALA A 108 -5.19 -16.89 -3.47
N LEU A 109 -5.32 -16.20 -4.61
CA LEU A 109 -6.62 -15.80 -5.18
C LEU A 109 -7.49 -17.03 -5.54
N ALA A 110 -6.91 -18.02 -6.20
CA ALA A 110 -7.63 -19.24 -6.57
C ALA A 110 -8.16 -19.97 -5.31
N ARG A 111 -7.31 -20.08 -4.27
CA ARG A 111 -7.71 -20.68 -2.99
C ARG A 111 -8.82 -19.88 -2.31
N ALA A 112 -8.74 -18.56 -2.26
CA ALA A 112 -9.76 -17.72 -1.67
C ALA A 112 -11.13 -17.87 -2.37
N ASN A 113 -11.14 -18.06 -3.67
CA ASN A 113 -12.36 -18.29 -4.45
C ASN A 113 -12.97 -19.70 -4.25
N HIS A 114 -12.17 -20.66 -3.79
CA HIS A 114 -12.60 -22.03 -3.51
C HIS A 114 -12.74 -22.36 -2.01
N SER A 115 -12.71 -21.34 -1.14
CA SER A 115 -12.59 -21.48 0.33
C SER A 115 -13.79 -22.09 1.05
N PHE A 116 -14.82 -22.60 0.35
CA PHE A 116 -15.92 -23.36 1.00
C PHE A 116 -15.50 -24.73 1.54
N ASP A 117 -14.32 -25.25 1.16
CA ASP A 117 -13.86 -26.61 1.49
C ASP A 117 -12.62 -26.68 2.40
N LEU A 118 -12.11 -25.56 2.93
CA LEU A 118 -10.90 -25.57 3.74
C LEU A 118 -11.16 -25.51 5.25
N PRO A 119 -10.36 -26.22 6.08
CA PRO A 119 -10.42 -26.13 7.54
C PRO A 119 -10.22 -24.70 8.02
N ALA A 120 -10.92 -24.28 9.09
CA ALA A 120 -10.94 -22.90 9.59
C ALA A 120 -9.54 -22.29 9.87
N ASN A 121 -8.58 -23.11 10.33
CA ASN A 121 -7.21 -22.66 10.61
C ASN A 121 -6.42 -22.29 9.35
N ASP A 122 -6.63 -22.99 8.24
CA ASP A 122 -5.94 -22.68 6.97
C ASP A 122 -6.55 -21.47 6.26
N SER A 123 -7.83 -21.18 6.50
CA SER A 123 -8.53 -20.07 5.86
C SER A 123 -8.04 -18.70 6.39
N VAL A 124 -7.74 -18.56 7.67
CA VAL A 124 -7.27 -17.30 8.29
C VAL A 124 -5.86 -16.97 7.79
N PHE A 125 -4.95 -17.94 7.84
CA PHE A 125 -3.56 -17.75 7.38
C PHE A 125 -3.48 -17.44 5.88
N ASN A 126 -4.30 -18.10 5.06
CA ASN A 126 -4.38 -17.82 3.62
C ASN A 126 -5.00 -16.45 3.33
N GLY A 127 -5.94 -15.98 4.14
CA GLY A 127 -6.54 -14.65 4.01
C GLY A 127 -5.55 -13.52 4.27
N GLU A 128 -4.74 -13.61 5.32
CA GLU A 128 -3.71 -12.61 5.65
C GLU A 128 -2.63 -12.55 4.57
N ALA A 129 -2.11 -13.69 4.15
CA ALA A 129 -1.11 -13.77 3.07
C ALA A 129 -1.62 -13.15 1.77
N LEU A 130 -2.89 -13.42 1.41
CA LEU A 130 -3.51 -12.81 0.23
C LEU A 130 -3.59 -11.30 0.35
N GLN A 131 -3.95 -10.75 1.51
CA GLN A 131 -4.04 -9.31 1.69
C GLN A 131 -2.66 -8.63 1.62
N CYS A 132 -1.62 -9.24 2.21
CA CYS A 132 -0.24 -8.75 2.08
C CYS A 132 0.25 -8.79 0.63
N LEU A 133 -0.03 -9.85 -0.11
CA LEU A 133 0.28 -9.96 -1.55
C LEU A 133 -0.49 -8.91 -2.37
N ARG A 134 -1.78 -8.69 -2.07
CA ARG A 134 -2.59 -7.63 -2.72
C ARG A 134 -1.97 -6.26 -2.52
N PHE A 135 -1.56 -5.95 -1.30
CA PHE A 135 -0.93 -4.67 -1.00
C PHE A 135 0.44 -4.53 -1.66
N ALA A 136 1.29 -5.56 -1.62
CA ALA A 136 2.57 -5.55 -2.30
C ALA A 136 2.42 -5.35 -3.82
N ARG A 137 1.41 -6.00 -4.43
CA ARG A 137 1.08 -5.84 -5.85
C ARG A 137 0.56 -4.43 -6.17
N LEU A 138 -0.27 -3.87 -5.28
CA LEU A 138 -0.69 -2.47 -5.38
C LEU A 138 0.51 -1.53 -5.31
N CYS A 139 1.46 -1.74 -4.39
CA CYS A 139 2.69 -0.94 -4.32
C CYS A 139 3.50 -1.02 -5.62
N ALA A 140 3.61 -2.20 -6.24
CA ALA A 140 4.27 -2.38 -7.53
C ALA A 140 3.61 -1.53 -8.65
N TYR A 141 2.28 -1.47 -8.66
CA TYR A 141 1.53 -0.61 -9.58
C TYR A 141 1.77 0.88 -9.29
N LEU A 142 1.73 1.28 -8.02
CA LEU A 142 1.89 2.67 -7.61
C LEU A 142 3.31 3.20 -7.84
N ARG A 143 4.35 2.36 -7.76
CA ARG A 143 5.73 2.75 -8.10
C ARG A 143 5.90 3.20 -9.56
N LYS A 144 4.98 2.84 -10.45
CA LYS A 144 4.94 3.27 -11.86
C LYS A 144 4.06 4.50 -12.09
N ARG A 145 3.52 5.11 -11.03
CA ARG A 145 2.61 6.25 -11.12
C ARG A 145 3.18 7.44 -10.34
N GLU A 146 2.86 8.64 -10.80
CA GLU A 146 3.16 9.84 -10.04
C GLU A 146 2.09 10.02 -8.94
N PRO A 147 2.49 10.30 -7.68
CA PRO A 147 1.57 10.65 -6.61
C PRO A 147 0.92 12.00 -6.87
N ILE A 148 -0.30 12.21 -6.38
CA ILE A 148 -0.98 13.52 -6.44
C ILE A 148 -0.37 14.53 -5.45
N ALA A 149 0.28 14.06 -4.39
CA ALA A 149 1.02 14.86 -3.43
C ALA A 149 2.17 14.06 -2.79
N ILE A 150 3.22 14.75 -2.39
CA ILE A 150 4.32 14.22 -1.57
C ILE A 150 4.39 15.09 -0.32
N LEU A 151 4.16 14.50 0.83
CA LEU A 151 4.04 15.20 2.11
C LEU A 151 5.29 14.92 2.94
N GLY A 152 5.94 15.99 3.41
CA GLY A 152 7.13 15.93 4.25
C GLY A 152 8.30 15.13 3.67
N ASN A 153 8.31 14.86 2.38
CA ASN A 153 9.26 13.99 1.66
C ASN A 153 9.13 12.48 1.92
N SER A 154 8.25 12.03 2.80
CA SER A 154 8.12 10.60 3.12
C SER A 154 6.76 10.00 2.80
N ILE A 155 5.66 10.73 2.81
CA ILE A 155 4.32 10.21 2.56
C ILE A 155 3.85 10.59 1.16
N LEU A 156 3.58 9.58 0.34
CA LEU A 156 3.05 9.72 -1.02
C LEU A 156 1.55 9.51 -1.01
N VAL A 157 0.81 10.40 -1.66
CA VAL A 157 -0.65 10.35 -1.74
C VAL A 157 -1.07 9.96 -3.14
N PHE A 158 -1.93 8.96 -3.24
CA PHE A 158 -2.53 8.48 -4.48
C PHE A 158 -4.04 8.48 -4.35
N GLN A 159 -4.73 8.87 -5.41
CA GLN A 159 -6.17 8.69 -5.53
C GLN A 159 -6.43 7.56 -6.53
N LEU A 160 -7.21 6.55 -6.10
CA LEU A 160 -7.53 5.42 -6.96
C LEU A 160 -9.04 5.27 -7.12
N ASN A 161 -9.49 5.20 -8.35
CA ASN A 161 -10.84 4.77 -8.69
C ASN A 161 -10.91 3.24 -8.86
N GLN A 162 -12.13 2.71 -9.05
CA GLN A 162 -12.34 1.25 -9.17
C GLN A 162 -11.55 0.64 -10.34
N ARG A 163 -11.54 1.31 -11.49
CA ARG A 163 -10.82 0.81 -12.67
C ARG A 163 -9.32 0.71 -12.44
N GLU A 164 -8.74 1.70 -11.77
CA GLU A 164 -7.30 1.73 -11.45
C GLU A 164 -6.94 0.67 -10.43
N LEU A 165 -7.81 0.48 -9.43
CA LEU A 165 -7.64 -0.57 -8.43
C LEU A 165 -7.76 -1.97 -9.06
N ASP A 166 -8.74 -2.18 -9.93
CA ASP A 166 -8.88 -3.45 -10.67
C ASP A 166 -7.68 -3.72 -11.57
N GLN A 167 -7.15 -2.69 -12.23
CA GLN A 167 -5.93 -2.79 -13.02
C GLN A 167 -4.72 -3.16 -12.13
N ALA A 168 -4.60 -2.54 -10.95
CA ALA A 168 -3.52 -2.85 -10.02
C ALA A 168 -3.61 -4.28 -9.49
N LEU A 169 -4.81 -4.79 -9.21
CA LEU A 169 -5.00 -6.08 -8.55
C LEU A 169 -5.18 -7.25 -9.53
N TYR A 170 -5.77 -7.02 -10.70
CA TYR A 170 -6.17 -8.10 -11.62
C TYR A 170 -5.60 -7.94 -13.02
N GLY A 171 -5.11 -6.76 -13.37
CA GLY A 171 -4.47 -6.47 -14.66
C GLY A 171 -3.08 -7.12 -14.81
N PRO A 172 -2.37 -6.86 -15.91
CA PRO A 172 -0.97 -7.25 -16.06
C PRO A 172 -0.12 -6.64 -14.94
N PRO A 173 0.80 -7.40 -14.32
CA PRO A 173 1.63 -6.89 -13.25
C PRO A 173 2.59 -5.80 -13.76
N ALA A 174 2.51 -4.61 -13.17
CA ALA A 174 3.15 -3.40 -13.70
C ALA A 174 4.69 -3.47 -13.77
N GLU A 175 5.33 -4.26 -12.91
CA GLU A 175 6.80 -4.40 -12.86
C GLU A 175 7.31 -5.57 -13.69
N LEU A 176 6.45 -6.50 -14.13
CA LEU A 176 6.80 -7.63 -14.99
C LEU A 176 6.50 -7.34 -16.47
N ALA A 177 5.77 -6.26 -16.78
CA ALA A 177 5.54 -5.86 -18.14
C ALA A 177 6.88 -5.49 -18.80
N PRO A 178 7.16 -5.92 -20.04
CA PRO A 178 8.36 -5.51 -20.76
C PRO A 178 8.39 -3.97 -20.84
N SER A 179 9.56 -3.39 -20.54
CA SER A 179 9.78 -1.95 -20.76
C SER A 179 9.62 -1.69 -22.26
N LEU A 180 8.64 -0.88 -22.65
CA LEU A 180 8.44 -0.42 -24.02
C LEU A 180 9.59 0.48 -24.45
#